data_593186e4cd04b95dca8e60333386461b
#
_entry.id   593186e4cd04b95dca8e60333386461b
#
_cell.length_a   1.000
_cell.length_b   1.000
_cell.length_c   1.000
_cell.angle_alpha   90.00
_cell.angle_beta   90.00
_cell.angle_gamma   90.00
#
_symmetry.space_group_name_H-M   'P 1'
#
loop_
_entity.id
_entity.type
_entity.pdbx_description
1 polymer ?
#
loop_
_entity_poly.entity_id
_entity_poly.type
_entity_poly.pdbx_seq_one_letter_code
_entity_poly.pdbx_strand_id
1 'polypeptide(L)'
;MKIPLQKAINLRQAVRLGKDISNADLCNADLQKTNLRGYDFTDKDMTGINLSEAFLTGSNFTGAILNNANLSGVQIDRIWERHNNQSIVMMTGADLEKANLSSANLRKADFTNANLKNANLKGACLKNSCFRNAILSGADLQGADLSKTFFAGSDLKGANLNETDCQGVKFNNAELHGCTFQRANLKKVDLSNLDLRKIDLTEADLRKADLRNSNLCGVRLFKTDLRNSLLSNANLMAAYLSSAIMEDTDLQWANLENATLRYATNLTPSQIQSAKIDRQTKLPHYLEVRWISDNNFHCKLITDT
;
A
#
# COMPACT_ATOMS: atom_id res chain seq x y z
N MET A 1 -22.98 25.31 -3.03
CA MET A 1 -24.11 25.93 -2.31
C MET A 1 -23.90 25.66 -0.82
N LYS A 2 -23.78 26.67 0.06
CA LYS A 2 -23.57 26.44 1.50
C LYS A 2 -24.90 25.98 2.10
N ILE A 3 -24.90 24.82 2.79
CA ILE A 3 -26.08 24.34 3.53
C ILE A 3 -26.42 25.37 4.60
N PRO A 4 -27.70 25.69 4.83
CA PRO A 4 -28.08 26.56 5.93
C PRO A 4 -27.55 26.01 7.26
N LEU A 5 -26.89 26.86 8.05
CA LEU A 5 -26.37 26.51 9.41
C LEU A 5 -27.44 25.80 10.27
N GLN A 6 -28.70 26.12 10.08
CA GLN A 6 -29.83 25.53 10.80
C GLN A 6 -30.01 24.02 10.55
N LYS A 7 -29.73 23.51 9.31
CA LYS A 7 -29.85 22.10 8.97
C LYS A 7 -28.75 21.27 9.66
N ALA A 8 -27.51 21.79 9.66
CA ALA A 8 -26.36 21.16 10.30
C ALA A 8 -26.51 21.08 11.84
N ILE A 9 -27.01 22.14 12.46
CA ILE A 9 -27.27 22.19 13.91
C ILE A 9 -28.33 21.15 14.29
N ASN A 10 -29.39 21.02 13.50
CA ASN A 10 -30.47 20.08 13.78
C ASN A 10 -30.02 18.61 13.69
N LEU A 11 -29.20 18.23 12.71
CA LEU A 11 -28.68 16.86 12.56
C LEU A 11 -27.72 16.48 13.68
N ARG A 12 -26.77 17.34 14.05
CA ARG A 12 -25.88 17.10 15.21
C ARG A 12 -26.65 16.97 16.51
N GLN A 13 -27.68 17.81 16.72
CA GLN A 13 -28.51 17.72 17.90
C GLN A 13 -29.35 16.44 17.91
N ALA A 14 -29.90 16.03 16.75
CA ALA A 14 -30.61 14.77 16.59
C ALA A 14 -29.73 13.58 16.99
N VAL A 15 -28.50 13.52 16.49
CA VAL A 15 -27.52 12.47 16.84
C VAL A 15 -27.19 12.49 18.34
N ARG A 16 -26.97 13.66 18.94
CA ARG A 16 -26.72 13.80 20.39
C ARG A 16 -27.87 13.30 21.24
N LEU A 17 -29.07 13.42 20.76
CA LEU A 17 -30.32 12.97 21.43
C LEU A 17 -30.66 11.51 21.10
N GLY A 18 -29.79 10.78 20.37
CA GLY A 18 -30.02 9.40 19.96
C GLY A 18 -31.20 9.22 19.01
N LYS A 19 -31.59 10.29 18.28
CA LYS A 19 -32.66 10.21 17.29
C LYS A 19 -32.15 9.52 16.02
N ASP A 20 -33.03 8.74 15.41
CA ASP A 20 -32.81 8.17 14.10
C ASP A 20 -32.69 9.29 13.05
N ILE A 21 -31.61 9.27 12.27
CA ILE A 21 -31.34 10.16 11.15
C ILE A 21 -31.34 9.42 9.79
N SER A 22 -31.79 8.17 9.76
CA SER A 22 -31.77 7.31 8.57
C SER A 22 -32.55 7.91 7.39
N ASN A 23 -33.58 8.71 7.64
CA ASN A 23 -34.39 9.37 6.63
C ASN A 23 -33.98 10.85 6.38
N ALA A 24 -32.91 11.31 6.99
CA ALA A 24 -32.43 12.66 6.78
C ALA A 24 -31.67 12.80 5.43
N ASP A 25 -31.73 13.98 4.83
CA ASP A 25 -30.83 14.34 3.74
C ASP A 25 -29.41 14.58 4.31
N LEU A 26 -28.49 13.67 3.96
CA LEU A 26 -27.13 13.67 4.47
C LEU A 26 -26.12 14.28 3.50
N CYS A 27 -26.53 14.65 2.28
CA CYS A 27 -25.66 15.30 1.30
C CYS A 27 -25.11 16.62 1.86
N ASN A 28 -23.78 16.75 1.86
CA ASN A 28 -23.05 17.90 2.41
C ASN A 28 -23.41 18.25 3.87
N ALA A 29 -23.97 17.31 4.63
CA ALA A 29 -24.28 17.51 6.04
C ALA A 29 -22.99 17.64 6.86
N ASP A 30 -23.04 18.37 7.98
CA ASP A 30 -21.93 18.48 8.91
C ASP A 30 -22.22 17.68 10.19
N LEU A 31 -21.59 16.51 10.29
CA LEU A 31 -21.64 15.59 11.42
C LEU A 31 -20.26 15.39 12.06
N GLN A 32 -19.36 16.38 11.92
CA GLN A 32 -18.03 16.28 12.54
C GLN A 32 -18.13 16.10 14.07
N LYS A 33 -17.21 15.32 14.65
CA LYS A 33 -17.10 15.07 16.09
C LYS A 33 -18.35 14.45 16.71
N THR A 34 -19.24 13.84 15.92
CA THR A 34 -20.45 13.19 16.43
C THR A 34 -20.20 11.72 16.78
N ASN A 35 -21.05 11.19 17.66
CA ASN A 35 -21.07 9.77 17.99
C ASN A 35 -22.04 9.04 17.07
N LEU A 36 -21.49 8.34 16.07
CA LEU A 36 -22.26 7.58 15.06
C LEU A 36 -22.06 6.07 15.19
N ARG A 37 -21.68 5.62 16.42
CA ARG A 37 -21.46 4.20 16.68
C ARG A 37 -22.73 3.40 16.40
N GLY A 38 -22.59 2.32 15.62
CA GLY A 38 -23.68 1.42 15.28
C GLY A 38 -24.75 1.99 14.36
N TYR A 39 -24.57 3.20 13.83
CA TYR A 39 -25.51 3.74 12.85
C TYR A 39 -25.45 2.95 11.54
N ASP A 40 -26.61 2.78 10.91
CA ASP A 40 -26.75 2.17 9.61
C ASP A 40 -26.99 3.24 8.53
N PHE A 41 -26.01 3.36 7.62
CA PHE A 41 -26.03 4.26 6.46
C PHE A 41 -26.00 3.46 5.15
N THR A 42 -26.46 2.20 5.17
CA THR A 42 -26.47 1.35 3.98
C THR A 42 -27.19 2.06 2.82
N ASP A 43 -26.54 2.08 1.64
CA ASP A 43 -27.00 2.66 0.38
C ASP A 43 -27.41 4.15 0.47
N LYS A 44 -26.98 4.88 1.47
CA LYS A 44 -27.28 6.32 1.63
C LYS A 44 -26.42 7.18 0.73
N ASP A 45 -27.03 8.22 0.14
CA ASP A 45 -26.28 9.30 -0.49
C ASP A 45 -25.80 10.27 0.62
N MET A 46 -24.49 10.26 0.81
CA MET A 46 -23.76 11.08 1.77
C MET A 46 -22.68 11.92 1.07
N THR A 47 -22.88 12.21 -0.22
CA THR A 47 -21.92 12.98 -1.02
C THR A 47 -21.54 14.27 -0.32
N GLY A 48 -20.24 14.51 -0.19
CA GLY A 48 -19.67 15.71 0.44
C GLY A 48 -19.92 15.87 1.94
N ILE A 49 -20.41 14.83 2.63
CA ILE A 49 -20.65 14.88 4.09
C ILE A 49 -19.34 15.16 4.84
N ASN A 50 -19.43 15.91 5.93
CA ASN A 50 -18.33 16.09 6.88
C ASN A 50 -18.52 15.19 8.11
N LEU A 51 -17.76 14.12 8.18
CA LEU A 51 -17.67 13.16 9.30
C LEU A 51 -16.36 13.29 10.07
N SER A 52 -15.58 14.37 9.86
CA SER A 52 -14.25 14.48 10.46
C SER A 52 -14.29 14.32 11.99
N GLU A 53 -13.33 13.55 12.50
CA GLU A 53 -13.19 13.23 13.93
C GLU A 53 -14.43 12.53 14.55
N ALA A 54 -15.40 12.05 13.76
CA ALA A 54 -16.55 11.30 14.27
C ALA A 54 -16.14 9.89 14.79
N PHE A 55 -16.95 9.33 15.68
CA PHE A 55 -16.79 7.98 16.18
C PHE A 55 -17.68 7.02 15.39
N LEU A 56 -17.07 6.07 14.66
CA LEU A 56 -17.74 5.20 13.69
C LEU A 56 -17.76 3.72 14.09
N THR A 57 -17.39 3.38 15.32
CA THR A 57 -17.31 1.97 15.75
C THR A 57 -18.62 1.23 15.47
N GLY A 58 -18.56 0.15 14.67
CA GLY A 58 -19.73 -0.67 14.32
C GLY A 58 -20.72 0.01 13.38
N SER A 59 -20.42 1.17 12.80
CA SER A 59 -21.27 1.77 11.78
C SER A 59 -21.17 1.04 10.44
N ASN A 60 -22.27 1.05 9.69
CA ASN A 60 -22.40 0.38 8.40
C ASN A 60 -22.62 1.39 7.30
N PHE A 61 -21.68 1.47 6.35
CA PHE A 61 -21.70 2.31 5.15
C PHE A 61 -21.74 1.44 3.86
N THR A 62 -22.23 0.21 3.97
CA THR A 62 -22.28 -0.70 2.80
C THR A 62 -23.06 -0.04 1.67
N GLY A 63 -22.47 0.04 0.47
CA GLY A 63 -23.07 0.68 -0.70
C GLY A 63 -23.27 2.19 -0.61
N ALA A 64 -22.89 2.85 0.49
CA ALA A 64 -23.10 4.28 0.65
C ALA A 64 -22.27 5.10 -0.36
N ILE A 65 -22.81 6.23 -0.82
CA ILE A 65 -22.15 7.19 -1.70
C ILE A 65 -21.49 8.26 -0.82
N LEU A 66 -20.16 8.22 -0.72
CA LEU A 66 -19.34 9.09 0.12
C LEU A 66 -18.34 9.94 -0.72
N ASN A 67 -18.69 10.20 -1.99
CA ASN A 67 -17.84 10.96 -2.89
C ASN A 67 -17.54 12.34 -2.34
N ASN A 68 -16.25 12.71 -2.34
CA ASN A 68 -15.75 13.97 -1.78
C ASN A 68 -16.07 14.17 -0.28
N ALA A 69 -16.46 13.11 0.45
CA ALA A 69 -16.73 13.19 1.88
C ALA A 69 -15.43 13.46 2.68
N ASN A 70 -15.57 14.11 3.81
CA ASN A 70 -14.48 14.33 4.76
C ASN A 70 -14.63 13.38 5.96
N LEU A 71 -13.84 12.32 5.98
CA LEU A 71 -13.71 11.33 7.08
C LEU A 71 -12.35 11.48 7.79
N SER A 72 -11.70 12.65 7.68
CA SER A 72 -10.38 12.84 8.31
C SER A 72 -10.44 12.66 9.81
N GLY A 73 -9.48 11.93 10.36
CA GLY A 73 -9.35 11.73 11.79
C GLY A 73 -10.52 10.96 12.45
N VAL A 74 -11.40 10.28 11.69
CA VAL A 74 -12.46 9.43 12.29
C VAL A 74 -11.85 8.37 13.21
N GLN A 75 -12.57 7.97 14.24
CA GLN A 75 -12.09 7.13 15.33
C GLN A 75 -12.92 5.85 15.47
N ILE A 76 -12.22 4.76 15.80
CA ILE A 76 -12.80 3.50 16.28
C ILE A 76 -12.32 3.27 17.71
N ASP A 77 -13.25 3.02 18.64
CA ASP A 77 -12.91 2.75 20.03
C ASP A 77 -12.35 1.35 20.25
N ARG A 78 -11.22 1.26 20.96
CA ARG A 78 -10.61 -0.01 21.38
C ARG A 78 -11.42 -0.74 22.45
N ILE A 79 -12.25 -0.04 23.20
CA ILE A 79 -12.99 -0.60 24.37
C ILE A 79 -14.11 -1.53 23.89
N TRP A 80 -14.77 -1.18 22.79
CA TRP A 80 -15.83 -2.01 22.18
C TRP A 80 -15.30 -3.28 21.50
N GLU A 81 -14.04 -3.28 21.05
CA GLU A 81 -13.41 -4.47 20.43
C GLU A 81 -13.36 -5.69 21.35
N ARG A 82 -13.41 -5.50 22.66
CA ARG A 82 -13.33 -6.59 23.66
C ARG A 82 -14.64 -7.28 23.93
N HIS A 83 -15.76 -6.68 23.57
CA HIS A 83 -17.09 -7.14 24.03
C HIS A 83 -18.05 -7.55 22.90
N ASN A 84 -17.79 -7.20 21.64
CA ASN A 84 -18.64 -7.57 20.50
C ASN A 84 -17.83 -7.70 19.22
N ASN A 85 -18.03 -8.80 18.47
CA ASN A 85 -17.50 -8.97 17.11
C ASN A 85 -18.09 -7.98 16.08
N GLN A 86 -18.98 -7.06 16.48
CA GLN A 86 -19.65 -6.06 15.66
C GLN A 86 -18.98 -4.69 15.66
N SER A 87 -17.72 -4.58 16.12
CA SER A 87 -17.00 -3.29 16.17
C SER A 87 -16.32 -2.87 14.86
N ILE A 88 -16.61 -3.57 13.76
CA ILE A 88 -16.01 -3.30 12.45
C ILE A 88 -16.80 -2.18 11.76
N VAL A 89 -16.09 -1.21 11.15
CA VAL A 89 -16.72 -0.27 10.22
C VAL A 89 -16.85 -0.99 8.87
N MET A 90 -18.07 -1.12 8.38
CA MET A 90 -18.35 -1.73 7.09
C MET A 90 -18.46 -0.65 6.02
N MET A 91 -17.64 -0.73 4.98
CA MET A 91 -17.63 0.15 3.81
C MET A 91 -17.64 -0.68 2.51
N THR A 92 -18.21 -1.90 2.59
CA THR A 92 -18.29 -2.81 1.46
C THR A 92 -19.08 -2.19 0.30
N GLY A 93 -18.45 -2.09 -0.90
CA GLY A 93 -19.06 -1.48 -2.06
C GLY A 93 -19.33 0.03 -1.95
N ALA A 94 -18.87 0.70 -0.89
CA ALA A 94 -19.04 2.14 -0.76
C ALA A 94 -18.25 2.90 -1.84
N ASP A 95 -18.82 4.00 -2.32
CA ASP A 95 -18.15 4.91 -3.24
C ASP A 95 -17.51 6.07 -2.46
N LEU A 96 -16.18 6.01 -2.32
CA LEU A 96 -15.32 6.94 -1.59
C LEU A 96 -14.39 7.70 -2.55
N GLU A 97 -14.77 7.84 -3.84
CA GLU A 97 -13.93 8.56 -4.79
C GLU A 97 -13.60 9.97 -4.28
N LYS A 98 -12.32 10.30 -4.27
CA LYS A 98 -11.80 11.58 -3.77
C LYS A 98 -12.15 11.92 -2.31
N ALA A 99 -12.63 10.96 -1.53
CA ALA A 99 -12.88 11.17 -0.11
C ALA A 99 -11.59 11.45 0.67
N ASN A 100 -11.69 12.23 1.72
CA ASN A 100 -10.58 12.49 2.63
C ASN A 100 -10.69 11.59 3.88
N LEU A 101 -9.82 10.59 3.97
CA LEU A 101 -9.69 9.67 5.11
C LEU A 101 -8.34 9.86 5.83
N SER A 102 -7.70 11.03 5.66
CA SER A 102 -6.39 11.28 6.27
C SER A 102 -6.43 11.16 7.79
N SER A 103 -5.40 10.55 8.36
CA SER A 103 -5.28 10.29 9.80
C SER A 103 -6.46 9.52 10.42
N ALA A 104 -7.33 8.91 9.62
CA ALA A 104 -8.46 8.10 10.08
C ALA A 104 -7.96 6.84 10.80
N ASN A 105 -8.61 6.49 11.90
CA ASN A 105 -8.40 5.20 12.55
C ASN A 105 -9.49 4.23 12.09
N LEU A 106 -9.16 3.42 11.08
CA LEU A 106 -10.06 2.47 10.41
C LEU A 106 -9.49 1.03 10.45
N ARG A 107 -8.87 0.68 11.58
CA ARG A 107 -8.37 -0.67 11.79
C ARG A 107 -9.49 -1.69 11.66
N LYS A 108 -9.19 -2.81 11.00
CA LYS A 108 -10.13 -3.91 10.75
C LYS A 108 -11.34 -3.51 9.89
N ALA A 109 -11.43 -2.27 9.38
CA ALA A 109 -12.54 -1.86 8.51
C ALA A 109 -12.61 -2.73 7.24
N ASP A 110 -13.81 -2.96 6.75
CA ASP A 110 -14.07 -3.72 5.53
C ASP A 110 -14.40 -2.78 4.36
N PHE A 111 -13.44 -2.65 3.43
CA PHE A 111 -13.55 -1.91 2.18
C PHE A 111 -13.67 -2.85 0.96
N THR A 112 -14.13 -4.07 1.16
CA THR A 112 -14.29 -5.02 0.05
C THR A 112 -15.15 -4.42 -1.07
N ASN A 113 -14.67 -4.46 -2.33
CA ASN A 113 -15.30 -3.87 -3.51
C ASN A 113 -15.55 -2.34 -3.44
N ALA A 114 -14.99 -1.61 -2.48
CA ALA A 114 -15.17 -0.16 -2.39
C ALA A 114 -14.39 0.58 -3.48
N ASN A 115 -14.91 1.74 -3.92
CA ASN A 115 -14.22 2.67 -4.80
C ASN A 115 -13.55 3.78 -3.99
N LEU A 116 -12.23 3.73 -3.88
CA LEU A 116 -11.38 4.75 -3.21
C LEU A 116 -10.48 5.47 -4.24
N LYS A 117 -10.88 5.52 -5.49
CA LYS A 117 -10.08 6.19 -6.53
C LYS A 117 -9.77 7.62 -6.15
N ASN A 118 -8.46 7.99 -6.21
CA ASN A 118 -7.96 9.32 -5.83
C ASN A 118 -8.30 9.74 -4.39
N ALA A 119 -8.68 8.82 -3.49
CA ALA A 119 -8.93 9.13 -2.09
C ALA A 119 -7.62 9.49 -1.36
N ASN A 120 -7.72 10.36 -0.35
CA ASN A 120 -6.62 10.71 0.55
C ASN A 120 -6.68 9.86 1.82
N LEU A 121 -5.73 8.93 1.97
CA LEU A 121 -5.58 8.04 3.14
C LEU A 121 -4.26 8.31 3.89
N LYS A 122 -3.66 9.50 3.73
CA LYS A 122 -2.38 9.85 4.37
C LYS A 122 -2.42 9.63 5.87
N GLY A 123 -1.42 8.91 6.39
CA GLY A 123 -1.27 8.68 7.82
C GLY A 123 -2.43 7.90 8.46
N ALA A 124 -3.32 7.30 7.68
CA ALA A 124 -4.42 6.50 8.22
C ALA A 124 -3.93 5.21 8.89
N CYS A 125 -4.59 4.80 9.97
CA CYS A 125 -4.38 3.50 10.59
C CYS A 125 -5.37 2.49 9.99
N LEU A 126 -4.88 1.63 9.07
CA LEU A 126 -5.65 0.65 8.30
C LEU A 126 -5.25 -0.79 8.65
N LYS A 127 -4.60 -0.97 9.79
CA LYS A 127 -4.12 -2.27 10.25
C LYS A 127 -5.21 -3.33 10.27
N ASN A 128 -4.94 -4.51 9.67
CA ASN A 128 -5.87 -5.63 9.53
C ASN A 128 -7.15 -5.30 8.73
N SER A 129 -7.24 -4.19 8.02
CA SER A 129 -8.38 -3.88 7.16
C SER A 129 -8.42 -4.74 5.91
N CYS A 130 -9.57 -4.81 5.26
CA CYS A 130 -9.81 -5.59 4.05
C CYS A 130 -10.11 -4.66 2.87
N PHE A 131 -9.29 -4.70 1.81
CA PHE A 131 -9.48 -3.98 0.54
C PHE A 131 -9.61 -4.95 -0.64
N ARG A 132 -10.18 -6.13 -0.42
CA ARG A 132 -10.36 -7.11 -1.51
C ARG A 132 -11.16 -6.50 -2.66
N ASN A 133 -10.61 -6.62 -3.89
CA ASN A 133 -11.21 -6.08 -5.11
C ASN A 133 -11.55 -4.57 -5.05
N ALA A 134 -11.00 -3.83 -4.10
CA ALA A 134 -11.22 -2.38 -4.01
C ALA A 134 -10.45 -1.63 -5.10
N ILE A 135 -10.97 -0.48 -5.53
CA ILE A 135 -10.33 0.41 -6.48
C ILE A 135 -9.64 1.53 -5.72
N LEU A 136 -8.30 1.52 -5.71
CA LEU A 136 -7.45 2.54 -5.04
C LEU A 136 -6.56 3.26 -6.05
N SER A 137 -6.89 3.19 -7.36
CA SER A 137 -6.04 3.83 -8.38
C SER A 137 -5.88 5.32 -8.11
N GLY A 138 -4.61 5.77 -8.05
CA GLY A 138 -4.24 7.14 -7.72
C GLY A 138 -4.48 7.57 -6.26
N ALA A 139 -4.85 6.66 -5.37
CA ALA A 139 -5.04 6.99 -3.95
C ALA A 139 -3.71 7.35 -3.27
N ASP A 140 -3.77 8.22 -2.26
CA ASP A 140 -2.62 8.66 -1.48
C ASP A 140 -2.65 8.01 -0.09
N LEU A 141 -1.81 6.97 0.09
CA LEU A 141 -1.64 6.22 1.34
C LEU A 141 -0.34 6.58 2.08
N GLN A 142 0.33 7.69 1.72
CA GLN A 142 1.62 8.05 2.31
C GLN A 142 1.58 7.99 3.85
N GLY A 143 2.54 7.28 4.44
CA GLY A 143 2.70 7.17 5.89
C GLY A 143 1.59 6.36 6.60
N ALA A 144 0.70 5.68 5.87
CA ALA A 144 -0.34 4.85 6.48
C ALA A 144 0.23 3.58 7.13
N ASP A 145 -0.39 3.13 8.24
CA ASP A 145 -0.17 1.79 8.81
C ASP A 145 -1.07 0.78 8.08
N LEU A 146 -0.48 0.03 7.16
CA LEU A 146 -1.12 -1.03 6.38
C LEU A 146 -0.83 -2.42 6.93
N SER A 147 -0.23 -2.52 8.12
CA SER A 147 0.22 -3.80 8.65
C SER A 147 -0.91 -4.83 8.69
N LYS A 148 -0.65 -6.02 8.09
CA LYS A 148 -1.60 -7.13 7.94
C LYS A 148 -2.89 -6.81 7.16
N THR A 149 -2.86 -5.80 6.31
CA THR A 149 -3.98 -5.45 5.42
C THR A 149 -4.10 -6.43 4.25
N PHE A 150 -5.31 -6.64 3.74
CA PHE A 150 -5.62 -7.55 2.62
C PHE A 150 -5.98 -6.75 1.37
N PHE A 151 -5.11 -6.76 0.35
CA PHE A 151 -5.33 -6.12 -0.96
C PHE A 151 -5.56 -7.13 -2.09
N ALA A 152 -6.01 -8.34 -1.77
CA ALA A 152 -6.19 -9.36 -2.80
C ALA A 152 -7.15 -8.89 -3.92
N GLY A 153 -6.66 -8.89 -5.17
CA GLY A 153 -7.42 -8.46 -6.35
C GLY A 153 -7.70 -6.96 -6.46
N SER A 154 -7.11 -6.12 -5.60
CA SER A 154 -7.34 -4.67 -5.65
C SER A 154 -6.57 -3.98 -6.79
N ASP A 155 -7.13 -2.88 -7.30
CA ASP A 155 -6.45 -1.96 -8.23
C ASP A 155 -5.79 -0.83 -7.46
N LEU A 156 -4.45 -0.86 -7.37
CA LEU A 156 -3.60 0.15 -6.72
C LEU A 156 -2.82 0.98 -7.76
N LYS A 157 -3.12 0.91 -9.05
CA LYS A 157 -2.36 1.60 -10.09
C LYS A 157 -2.09 3.06 -9.77
N GLY A 158 -0.81 3.44 -9.78
CA GLY A 158 -0.39 4.80 -9.51
C GLY A 158 -0.64 5.30 -8.08
N ALA A 159 -0.99 4.42 -7.14
CA ALA A 159 -1.16 4.81 -5.75
C ALA A 159 0.19 5.18 -5.10
N ASN A 160 0.15 6.14 -4.17
CA ASN A 160 1.28 6.55 -3.36
C ASN A 160 1.30 5.77 -2.03
N LEU A 161 2.21 4.80 -1.92
CA LEU A 161 2.46 4.03 -0.69
C LEU A 161 3.81 4.38 -0.05
N ASN A 162 4.31 5.59 -0.26
CA ASN A 162 5.57 6.02 0.34
C ASN A 162 5.48 6.03 1.87
N GLU A 163 6.56 5.64 2.54
CA GLU A 163 6.67 5.67 4.01
C GLU A 163 5.64 4.80 4.74
N THR A 164 4.92 3.90 4.04
CA THR A 164 3.92 3.01 4.67
C THR A 164 4.56 1.88 5.46
N ASP A 165 3.85 1.42 6.52
CA ASP A 165 4.15 0.13 7.14
C ASP A 165 3.30 -0.97 6.47
N CYS A 166 3.96 -1.78 5.63
CA CYS A 166 3.35 -2.88 4.89
C CYS A 166 3.64 -4.26 5.50
N GLN A 167 4.05 -4.37 6.76
CA GLN A 167 4.37 -5.67 7.35
C GLN A 167 3.18 -6.63 7.32
N GLY A 168 3.35 -7.78 6.67
CA GLY A 168 2.33 -8.82 6.60
C GLY A 168 1.14 -8.49 5.71
N VAL A 169 1.24 -7.46 4.87
CA VAL A 169 0.25 -7.15 3.82
C VAL A 169 0.13 -8.31 2.84
N LYS A 170 -1.07 -8.56 2.32
CA LYS A 170 -1.37 -9.55 1.30
C LYS A 170 -1.75 -8.86 -0.01
N PHE A 171 -0.82 -8.88 -0.99
CA PHE A 171 -1.00 -8.30 -2.32
C PHE A 171 -1.40 -9.32 -3.39
N ASN A 172 -1.85 -10.52 -3.03
CA ASN A 172 -2.17 -11.57 -3.99
C ASN A 172 -3.08 -11.06 -5.12
N ASN A 173 -2.61 -11.15 -6.37
CA ASN A 173 -3.30 -10.64 -7.56
C ASN A 173 -3.66 -9.14 -7.53
N ALA A 174 -3.00 -8.33 -6.69
CA ALA A 174 -3.17 -6.87 -6.72
C ALA A 174 -2.46 -6.26 -7.93
N GLU A 175 -3.03 -5.19 -8.50
CA GLU A 175 -2.45 -4.44 -9.59
C GLU A 175 -1.64 -3.25 -9.03
N LEU A 176 -0.30 -3.37 -9.05
CA LEU A 176 0.62 -2.42 -8.43
C LEU A 176 1.35 -1.51 -9.45
N HIS A 177 0.98 -1.56 -10.72
CA HIS A 177 1.68 -0.83 -11.78
C HIS A 177 1.76 0.68 -11.50
N GLY A 178 2.96 1.24 -11.50
CA GLY A 178 3.20 2.67 -11.29
C GLY A 178 3.03 3.15 -9.84
N CYS A 179 2.87 2.25 -8.87
CA CYS A 179 2.90 2.61 -7.45
C CYS A 179 4.26 3.16 -7.02
N THR A 180 4.25 3.95 -5.97
CA THR A 180 5.47 4.34 -5.27
C THR A 180 5.48 3.79 -3.84
N PHE A 181 6.62 3.20 -3.44
CA PHE A 181 6.86 2.61 -2.12
C PHE A 181 8.16 3.15 -1.51
N GLN A 182 8.49 4.40 -1.80
CA GLN A 182 9.73 5.00 -1.27
C GLN A 182 9.72 4.97 0.26
N ARG A 183 10.81 4.45 0.86
CA ARG A 183 10.97 4.29 2.31
C ARG A 183 9.89 3.44 2.99
N ALA A 184 9.12 2.67 2.23
CA ALA A 184 8.12 1.77 2.80
C ALA A 184 8.77 0.58 3.52
N ASN A 185 8.13 0.11 4.58
CA ASN A 185 8.50 -1.11 5.28
C ASN A 185 7.78 -2.31 4.64
N LEU A 186 8.47 -2.99 3.73
CA LEU A 186 8.00 -4.19 3.02
C LEU A 186 8.67 -5.48 3.53
N LYS A 187 9.19 -5.45 4.75
CA LYS A 187 9.89 -6.58 5.34
C LYS A 187 9.01 -7.83 5.42
N LYS A 188 9.51 -8.95 4.86
CA LYS A 188 8.82 -10.25 4.80
C LYS A 188 7.51 -10.24 4.00
N VAL A 189 7.26 -9.24 3.17
CA VAL A 189 6.07 -9.20 2.31
C VAL A 189 6.23 -10.18 1.15
N ASP A 190 5.14 -10.83 0.78
CA ASP A 190 5.05 -11.65 -0.42
C ASP A 190 4.63 -10.77 -1.61
N LEU A 191 5.55 -10.59 -2.55
CA LEU A 191 5.40 -9.88 -3.82
C LEU A 191 5.69 -10.83 -5.01
N SER A 192 5.68 -12.15 -4.75
CA SER A 192 5.98 -13.14 -5.76
C SER A 192 4.93 -13.17 -6.87
N ASN A 193 5.37 -13.48 -8.10
CA ASN A 193 4.52 -13.59 -9.29
C ASN A 193 3.77 -12.30 -9.68
N LEU A 194 4.13 -11.14 -9.14
CA LEU A 194 3.48 -9.85 -9.44
C LEU A 194 4.19 -9.11 -10.58
N ASP A 195 3.41 -8.29 -11.29
CA ASP A 195 3.96 -7.29 -12.21
C ASP A 195 4.29 -6.01 -11.45
N LEU A 196 5.57 -5.79 -11.19
CA LEU A 196 6.12 -4.68 -10.42
C LEU A 196 6.86 -3.67 -11.32
N ARG A 197 6.57 -3.68 -12.62
CA ARG A 197 7.19 -2.71 -13.54
C ARG A 197 6.78 -1.28 -13.20
N LYS A 198 7.73 -0.36 -13.37
CA LYS A 198 7.55 1.08 -13.12
C LYS A 198 7.20 1.46 -11.68
N ILE A 199 7.32 0.54 -10.72
CA ILE A 199 7.22 0.94 -9.32
C ILE A 199 8.52 1.59 -8.85
N ASP A 200 8.41 2.40 -7.79
CA ASP A 200 9.55 3.03 -7.15
C ASP A 200 9.71 2.50 -5.72
N LEU A 201 10.76 1.72 -5.50
CA LEU A 201 11.13 1.10 -4.22
C LEU A 201 12.37 1.77 -3.60
N THR A 202 12.67 3.01 -3.99
CA THR A 202 13.82 3.75 -3.47
C THR A 202 13.80 3.80 -1.95
N GLU A 203 14.92 3.39 -1.32
CA GLU A 203 15.11 3.36 0.14
C GLU A 203 14.12 2.46 0.90
N ALA A 204 13.36 1.59 0.22
CA ALA A 204 12.43 0.65 0.89
C ALA A 204 13.18 -0.45 1.65
N ASP A 205 12.56 -0.96 2.72
CA ASP A 205 13.02 -2.15 3.46
C ASP A 205 12.34 -3.41 2.90
N LEU A 206 13.03 -4.15 2.04
CA LEU A 206 12.61 -5.42 1.45
C LEU A 206 13.29 -6.63 2.09
N ARG A 207 13.83 -6.49 3.29
CA ARG A 207 14.48 -7.61 3.97
C ARG A 207 13.56 -8.81 4.12
N LYS A 208 14.05 -9.97 3.68
CA LYS A 208 13.29 -11.23 3.73
C LYS A 208 11.99 -11.20 2.93
N ALA A 209 11.80 -10.25 2.00
CA ALA A 209 10.66 -10.22 1.09
C ALA A 209 10.78 -11.35 0.06
N ASP A 210 9.64 -11.85 -0.39
CA ASP A 210 9.55 -12.81 -1.48
C ASP A 210 9.20 -12.08 -2.79
N LEU A 211 10.13 -12.05 -3.73
CA LEU A 211 10.02 -11.42 -5.05
C LEU A 211 10.20 -12.44 -6.18
N ARG A 212 10.09 -13.76 -5.86
CA ARG A 212 10.30 -14.83 -6.84
C ARG A 212 9.31 -14.72 -8.00
N ASN A 213 9.82 -14.97 -9.21
CA ASN A 213 9.04 -14.94 -10.45
C ASN A 213 8.36 -13.58 -10.72
N SER A 214 8.70 -12.51 -10.01
CA SER A 214 8.09 -11.19 -10.25
C SER A 214 8.73 -10.49 -11.44
N ASN A 215 7.97 -9.60 -12.08
CA ASN A 215 8.48 -8.76 -13.16
C ASN A 215 8.90 -7.40 -12.62
N LEU A 216 10.18 -7.21 -12.40
CA LEU A 216 10.85 -6.01 -11.88
C LEU A 216 11.60 -5.24 -12.99
N CYS A 217 11.23 -5.43 -14.26
CA CYS A 217 11.92 -4.77 -15.38
C CYS A 217 11.86 -3.25 -15.24
N GLY A 218 13.05 -2.61 -15.26
CA GLY A 218 13.19 -1.16 -15.13
C GLY A 218 12.78 -0.58 -13.77
N VAL A 219 12.62 -1.41 -12.73
CA VAL A 219 12.25 -0.95 -11.39
C VAL A 219 13.34 -0.08 -10.75
N ARG A 220 12.93 0.87 -9.91
CA ARG A 220 13.84 1.67 -9.09
C ARG A 220 14.03 1.03 -7.72
N LEU A 221 15.25 0.55 -7.46
CA LEU A 221 15.68 -0.08 -6.21
C LEU A 221 16.90 0.67 -5.62
N PHE A 222 16.99 1.98 -5.82
CA PHE A 222 18.10 2.78 -5.32
C PHE A 222 18.12 2.78 -3.79
N LYS A 223 19.26 2.40 -3.18
CA LYS A 223 19.45 2.29 -1.73
C LYS A 223 18.46 1.35 -1.03
N THR A 224 17.80 0.46 -1.73
CA THR A 224 16.87 -0.51 -1.14
C THR A 224 17.62 -1.56 -0.33
N ASP A 225 17.05 -1.95 0.81
CA ASP A 225 17.59 -3.04 1.63
C ASP A 225 16.94 -4.38 1.20
N LEU A 226 17.71 -5.19 0.46
CA LEU A 226 17.28 -6.49 -0.07
C LEU A 226 17.86 -7.68 0.72
N ARG A 227 18.42 -7.46 1.90
CA ARG A 227 19.07 -8.52 2.66
C ARG A 227 18.14 -9.71 2.90
N ASN A 228 18.64 -10.91 2.59
CA ASN A 228 17.92 -12.17 2.74
C ASN A 228 16.60 -12.22 1.94
N SER A 229 16.40 -11.38 0.91
CA SER A 229 15.22 -11.45 0.04
C SER A 229 15.37 -12.54 -1.02
N LEU A 230 14.23 -13.04 -1.53
CA LEU A 230 14.17 -14.08 -2.54
C LEU A 230 13.81 -13.44 -3.89
N LEU A 231 14.75 -13.46 -4.83
CA LEU A 231 14.61 -12.91 -6.18
C LEU A 231 14.81 -13.98 -7.27
N SER A 232 14.78 -15.26 -6.89
CA SER A 232 14.98 -16.31 -7.87
C SER A 232 13.93 -16.27 -9.00
N ASN A 233 14.40 -16.41 -10.25
CA ASN A 233 13.62 -16.24 -11.48
C ASN A 233 12.96 -14.84 -11.64
N ALA A 234 13.31 -13.81 -10.86
CA ALA A 234 12.78 -12.47 -11.05
C ALA A 234 13.37 -11.82 -12.31
N ASN A 235 12.55 -11.04 -13.03
CA ASN A 235 13.02 -10.25 -14.16
C ASN A 235 13.44 -8.87 -13.70
N LEU A 236 14.73 -8.64 -13.51
CA LEU A 236 15.37 -7.39 -13.10
C LEU A 236 16.05 -6.68 -14.30
N MET A 237 15.67 -7.02 -15.53
CA MET A 237 16.24 -6.39 -16.72
C MET A 237 16.14 -4.87 -16.63
N ALA A 238 17.25 -4.16 -16.88
CA ALA A 238 17.35 -2.70 -16.80
C ALA A 238 16.97 -2.10 -15.43
N ALA A 239 16.97 -2.87 -14.35
CA ALA A 239 16.65 -2.37 -13.00
C ALA A 239 17.76 -1.46 -12.46
N TYR A 240 17.37 -0.48 -11.62
CA TYR A 240 18.25 0.49 -10.98
C TYR A 240 18.53 0.09 -9.54
N LEU A 241 19.56 -0.72 -9.29
CA LEU A 241 19.97 -1.27 -7.99
C LEU A 241 21.16 -0.54 -7.38
N SER A 242 21.45 0.69 -7.82
CA SER A 242 22.62 1.42 -7.30
C SER A 242 22.49 1.62 -5.79
N SER A 243 23.59 1.33 -5.07
CA SER A 243 23.67 1.40 -3.59
C SER A 243 22.68 0.47 -2.84
N ALA A 244 22.05 -0.49 -3.49
CA ALA A 244 21.23 -1.51 -2.79
C ALA A 244 22.10 -2.39 -1.89
N ILE A 245 21.54 -2.87 -0.78
CA ILE A 245 22.21 -3.80 0.16
C ILE A 245 21.70 -5.20 -0.18
N MET A 246 22.60 -6.10 -0.63
CA MET A 246 22.24 -7.38 -1.23
C MET A 246 22.84 -8.61 -0.51
N GLU A 247 23.15 -8.46 0.78
CA GLU A 247 23.64 -9.56 1.61
C GLU A 247 22.63 -10.72 1.62
N ASP A 248 23.10 -11.93 1.31
CA ASP A 248 22.30 -13.15 1.28
C ASP A 248 21.04 -13.06 0.39
N THR A 249 21.01 -12.17 -0.59
CA THR A 249 19.93 -12.10 -1.57
C THR A 249 20.01 -13.30 -2.51
N ASP A 250 18.90 -14.05 -2.66
CA ASP A 250 18.84 -15.13 -3.64
C ASP A 250 18.58 -14.58 -5.05
N LEU A 251 19.58 -14.67 -5.92
CA LEU A 251 19.53 -14.23 -7.33
C LEU A 251 19.51 -15.40 -8.32
N GLN A 252 19.24 -16.61 -7.87
CA GLN A 252 19.27 -17.78 -8.73
C GLN A 252 18.33 -17.62 -9.95
N TRP A 253 18.90 -17.66 -11.16
CA TRP A 253 18.21 -17.44 -12.43
C TRP A 253 17.50 -16.09 -12.59
N ALA A 254 17.79 -15.12 -11.72
CA ALA A 254 17.29 -13.76 -11.90
C ALA A 254 17.90 -13.14 -13.18
N ASN A 255 17.10 -12.42 -13.94
CA ASN A 255 17.58 -11.69 -15.13
C ASN A 255 18.03 -10.29 -14.76
N LEU A 256 19.34 -10.04 -14.76
CA LEU A 256 19.98 -8.74 -14.47
C LEU A 256 20.55 -8.07 -15.73
N GLU A 257 20.18 -8.51 -16.94
CA GLU A 257 20.65 -7.89 -18.19
C GLU A 257 20.38 -6.38 -18.20
N ASN A 258 21.39 -5.60 -18.56
CA ASN A 258 21.34 -4.13 -18.56
C ASN A 258 21.02 -3.48 -17.19
N ALA A 259 21.05 -4.23 -16.09
CA ALA A 259 20.82 -3.69 -14.75
C ALA A 259 22.01 -2.86 -14.25
N THR A 260 21.75 -1.89 -13.39
CA THR A 260 22.78 -1.04 -12.76
C THR A 260 22.89 -1.35 -11.28
N LEU A 261 23.99 -2.04 -10.87
CA LEU A 261 24.31 -2.42 -9.49
C LEU A 261 25.50 -1.61 -8.93
N ARG A 262 25.81 -0.44 -9.52
CA ARG A 262 26.93 0.39 -9.05
C ARG A 262 26.75 0.72 -7.57
N TYR A 263 27.83 0.58 -6.80
CA TYR A 263 27.82 0.82 -5.35
C TYR A 263 26.91 -0.10 -4.55
N ALA A 264 26.28 -1.12 -5.14
CA ALA A 264 25.60 -2.15 -4.37
C ALA A 264 26.60 -2.85 -3.45
N THR A 265 26.17 -3.22 -2.25
CA THR A 265 27.03 -3.78 -1.22
C THR A 265 26.69 -5.23 -0.91
N ASN A 266 27.67 -5.98 -0.41
CA ASN A 266 27.53 -7.36 0.06
C ASN A 266 27.05 -8.35 -1.01
N LEU A 267 27.35 -8.08 -2.28
CA LEU A 267 27.21 -9.08 -3.37
C LEU A 267 28.43 -9.99 -3.40
N THR A 268 28.19 -11.25 -3.62
CA THR A 268 29.23 -12.27 -3.80
C THR A 268 29.37 -12.68 -5.27
N PRO A 269 30.53 -13.17 -5.70
CA PRO A 269 30.70 -13.76 -7.03
C PRO A 269 29.68 -14.88 -7.34
N SER A 270 29.34 -15.72 -6.35
CA SER A 270 28.38 -16.82 -6.52
C SER A 270 26.96 -16.34 -6.80
N GLN A 271 26.51 -15.24 -6.15
CA GLN A 271 25.22 -14.63 -6.46
C GLN A 271 25.16 -14.13 -7.91
N ILE A 272 26.21 -13.47 -8.40
CA ILE A 272 26.28 -13.00 -9.79
C ILE A 272 26.37 -14.20 -10.76
N GLN A 273 27.14 -15.24 -10.46
CA GLN A 273 27.24 -16.44 -11.30
C GLN A 273 25.92 -17.22 -11.39
N SER A 274 25.05 -17.11 -10.40
CA SER A 274 23.73 -17.76 -10.41
C SER A 274 22.68 -17.00 -11.21
N ALA A 275 22.95 -15.72 -11.55
CA ALA A 275 22.05 -14.85 -12.28
C ALA A 275 22.43 -14.75 -13.78
N LYS A 276 21.50 -14.30 -14.60
CA LYS A 276 21.77 -13.92 -15.99
C LYS A 276 22.20 -12.47 -16.04
N ILE A 277 23.39 -12.19 -16.58
CA ILE A 277 23.93 -10.85 -16.84
C ILE A 277 24.36 -10.72 -18.31
N ASP A 278 24.55 -9.49 -18.77
CA ASP A 278 25.12 -9.16 -20.06
C ASP A 278 26.29 -8.16 -19.92
N ARG A 279 26.88 -7.77 -21.08
CA ARG A 279 27.98 -6.78 -21.11
C ARG A 279 27.53 -5.35 -20.75
N GLN A 280 26.23 -5.08 -20.67
CA GLN A 280 25.63 -3.81 -20.27
C GLN A 280 25.40 -3.73 -18.76
N THR A 281 25.36 -4.87 -18.06
CA THR A 281 25.19 -4.95 -16.61
C THR A 281 26.34 -4.26 -15.89
N LYS A 282 26.02 -3.29 -15.04
CA LYS A 282 27.02 -2.48 -14.32
C LYS A 282 27.16 -2.98 -12.89
N LEU A 283 28.18 -3.79 -12.64
CA LEU A 283 28.48 -4.36 -11.32
C LEU A 283 29.17 -3.35 -10.38
N PRO A 284 29.20 -3.62 -9.06
CA PRO A 284 30.01 -2.90 -8.10
C PRO A 284 31.51 -3.03 -8.43
N HIS A 285 32.30 -2.04 -8.04
CA HIS A 285 33.73 -1.95 -8.33
C HIS A 285 34.57 -3.09 -7.77
N TYR A 286 34.10 -3.76 -6.72
CA TYR A 286 34.81 -4.87 -6.07
C TYR A 286 34.57 -6.24 -6.72
N LEU A 287 33.73 -6.31 -7.78
CA LEU A 287 33.47 -7.52 -8.57
C LEU A 287 34.04 -7.39 -9.97
N GLU A 288 34.79 -8.36 -10.42
CA GLU A 288 35.33 -8.48 -11.77
C GLU A 288 34.68 -9.64 -12.51
N VAL A 289 34.22 -9.39 -13.74
CA VAL A 289 33.68 -10.41 -14.65
C VAL A 289 34.61 -10.65 -15.82
N ARG A 290 35.02 -11.88 -16.01
CA ARG A 290 35.75 -12.34 -17.19
C ARG A 290 34.80 -13.16 -18.07
N TRP A 291 34.47 -12.67 -19.24
CA TRP A 291 33.62 -13.36 -20.21
C TRP A 291 34.39 -14.49 -20.91
N ILE A 292 33.80 -15.68 -20.95
CA ILE A 292 34.29 -16.86 -21.67
C ILE A 292 33.60 -16.95 -23.04
N SER A 293 32.30 -16.66 -23.09
CA SER A 293 31.48 -16.51 -24.28
C SER A 293 30.34 -15.51 -24.01
N ASP A 294 29.44 -15.29 -24.97
CA ASP A 294 28.35 -14.31 -24.78
C ASP A 294 27.41 -14.60 -23.61
N ASN A 295 27.28 -15.91 -23.23
CA ASN A 295 26.40 -16.33 -22.14
C ASN A 295 27.14 -17.06 -21.00
N ASN A 296 28.48 -17.08 -21.03
CA ASN A 296 29.28 -17.75 -20.03
C ASN A 296 30.39 -16.83 -19.53
N PHE A 297 30.47 -16.69 -18.22
CA PHE A 297 31.43 -15.81 -17.57
C PHE A 297 31.90 -16.38 -16.23
N HIS A 298 33.01 -15.88 -15.76
CA HIS A 298 33.51 -16.10 -14.39
C HIS A 298 33.52 -14.80 -13.64
N CYS A 299 32.96 -14.78 -12.42
CA CYS A 299 32.98 -13.62 -11.54
C CYS A 299 33.89 -13.89 -10.34
N LYS A 300 34.68 -12.91 -9.93
CA LYS A 300 35.53 -12.98 -8.74
C LYS A 300 35.55 -11.65 -7.99
N LEU A 301 35.99 -11.68 -6.73
CA LEU A 301 36.31 -10.47 -5.98
C LEU A 301 37.60 -9.85 -6.53
N ILE A 302 37.63 -8.54 -6.61
CA ILE A 302 38.88 -7.79 -6.79
C ILE A 302 39.55 -7.76 -5.42
N THR A 303 40.67 -8.48 -5.26
CA THR A 303 41.54 -8.37 -4.09
C THR A 303 42.51 -7.24 -4.37
N ASP A 304 42.50 -6.19 -3.54
CA ASP A 304 43.58 -5.19 -3.56
C ASP A 304 44.90 -5.94 -3.34
N THR A 305 45.74 -5.96 -4.40
CA THR A 305 47.13 -6.49 -4.34
C THR A 305 48.04 -5.46 -3.74
#